data_3ddd0cf332b498ab0e657432887ee157
#
_entry.id   3ddd0cf332b498ab0e657432887ee157
#
_cell.length_a   1.000
_cell.length_b   1.000
_cell.length_c   1.000
_cell.angle_alpha   90.00
_cell.angle_beta   90.00
_cell.angle_gamma   90.00
#
_symmetry.space_group_name_H-M   'P 1'
#
loop_
_entity.id
_entity.type
_entity.pdbx_description
1 polymer ?
#
loop_
_entity_poly.entity_id
_entity_poly.type
_entity_poly.pdbx_seq_one_letter_code
_entity_poly.pdbx_strand_id
1 'polypeptide(L)'
;KGLEQLTYSQFDVVIEDNSPTPEYAEKLKWLGEKFREKRPECGFKVIHSGHVSPRVRVRIVNGRNAIRELVLNEKYDYFFSLEQDIVCPPDTIERLLAHKKEVVGGVYYNPVQLGGKMQKTPVLMTYPNEEAKQKGKAQWVGFTALFPSRILEVACIGLGCGLISRATLDKIPFRIAENDPAFDDMHFTLDLQKNGITCYADTAILCEHHYNESFKYTPNEQF
;
A
#
# COMPACT_ATOMS: atom_id res chain seq x y z
N LYS A 1 6.30 15.20 -5.51
CA LYS A 1 7.51 15.27 -4.64
C LYS A 1 7.93 13.87 -4.18
N GLY A 2 7.04 13.06 -3.56
CA GLY A 2 7.44 11.75 -3.05
C GLY A 2 8.08 10.85 -4.10
N LEU A 3 7.46 10.71 -5.27
CA LEU A 3 7.97 9.87 -6.36
C LEU A 3 9.29 10.39 -6.96
N GLU A 4 9.49 11.71 -6.99
CA GLU A 4 10.73 12.32 -7.52
C GLU A 4 11.95 12.06 -6.64
N GLN A 5 11.74 11.73 -5.36
CA GLN A 5 12.79 11.47 -4.38
C GLN A 5 13.26 10.02 -4.36
N LEU A 6 12.51 9.11 -4.99
CA LEU A 6 12.87 7.69 -5.02
C LEU A 6 14.22 7.50 -5.73
N THR A 7 15.12 6.76 -5.09
CA THR A 7 16.47 6.49 -5.60
C THR A 7 16.48 5.36 -6.63
N TYR A 8 15.56 4.42 -6.52
CA TYR A 8 15.36 3.38 -7.53
C TYR A 8 14.94 4.00 -8.87
N SER A 9 15.53 3.54 -9.96
CA SER A 9 15.33 4.13 -11.29
C SER A 9 14.55 3.25 -12.28
N GLN A 10 14.39 1.97 -11.98
CA GLN A 10 13.75 1.00 -12.88
C GLN A 10 12.29 0.78 -12.52
N PHE A 11 11.47 1.82 -12.58
CA PHE A 11 10.04 1.72 -12.33
C PHE A 11 9.24 2.63 -13.26
N ASP A 12 7.99 2.27 -13.47
CA ASP A 12 6.98 3.10 -14.12
C ASP A 12 5.91 3.50 -13.11
N VAL A 13 5.35 4.68 -13.29
CA VAL A 13 4.25 5.21 -12.50
C VAL A 13 2.94 4.94 -13.22
N VAL A 14 2.00 4.30 -12.52
CA VAL A 14 0.62 4.14 -12.99
C VAL A 14 -0.30 4.77 -11.96
N ILE A 15 -1.09 5.74 -12.38
CA ILE A 15 -2.12 6.36 -11.54
C ILE A 15 -3.49 5.95 -12.06
N GLU A 16 -4.31 5.39 -11.19
CA GLU A 16 -5.71 5.18 -11.45
C GLU A 16 -6.52 6.34 -10.86
N ASP A 17 -7.34 6.98 -11.70
CA ASP A 17 -8.22 8.07 -11.35
C ASP A 17 -9.68 7.63 -11.45
N ASN A 18 -10.40 7.69 -10.33
CA ASN A 18 -11.81 7.36 -10.25
C ASN A 18 -12.71 8.60 -10.08
N SER A 19 -12.24 9.76 -10.51
CA SER A 19 -13.03 11.00 -10.53
C SER A 19 -14.26 10.85 -11.40
N PRO A 20 -15.36 11.58 -11.12
CA PRO A 20 -16.57 11.52 -11.94
C PRO A 20 -16.36 11.94 -13.40
N THR A 21 -15.40 12.83 -13.62
CA THR A 21 -15.12 13.44 -14.90
C THR A 21 -13.64 13.35 -15.27
N PRO A 22 -13.25 13.43 -16.55
CA PRO A 22 -11.87 13.22 -16.99
C PRO A 22 -10.91 14.40 -16.70
N GLU A 23 -11.40 15.54 -16.24
CA GLU A 23 -10.57 16.74 -16.07
C GLU A 23 -9.41 16.53 -15.09
N TYR A 24 -9.61 15.69 -14.06
CA TYR A 24 -8.55 15.37 -13.14
C TYR A 24 -7.51 14.45 -13.78
N ALA A 25 -7.94 13.48 -14.56
CA ALA A 25 -7.04 12.63 -15.35
C ALA A 25 -6.14 13.46 -16.29
N GLU A 26 -6.67 14.50 -16.91
CA GLU A 26 -5.86 15.40 -17.77
C GLU A 26 -4.80 16.16 -16.95
N LYS A 27 -5.14 16.61 -15.74
CA LYS A 27 -4.13 17.19 -14.82
C LYS A 27 -3.05 16.19 -14.46
N LEU A 28 -3.42 14.94 -14.20
CA LEU A 28 -2.47 13.88 -13.88
C LEU A 28 -1.55 13.57 -15.07
N LYS A 29 -2.05 13.58 -16.30
CA LYS A 29 -1.24 13.44 -17.52
C LYS A 29 -0.20 14.56 -17.64
N TRP A 30 -0.65 15.80 -17.43
CA TRP A 30 0.26 16.96 -17.43
C TRP A 30 1.34 16.85 -16.34
N LEU A 31 0.97 16.42 -15.11
CA LEU A 31 1.94 16.15 -14.04
C LEU A 31 2.90 15.03 -14.43
N GLY A 32 2.42 14.02 -15.15
CA GLY A 32 3.25 12.93 -15.67
C GLY A 32 4.30 13.41 -16.67
N GLU A 33 3.95 14.38 -17.54
CA GLU A 33 4.92 15.02 -18.44
C GLU A 33 6.02 15.73 -17.63
N LYS A 34 5.65 16.50 -16.62
CA LYS A 34 6.58 17.17 -15.71
C LYS A 34 7.45 16.19 -14.89
N PHE A 35 6.89 15.05 -14.51
CA PHE A 35 7.65 13.99 -13.86
C PHE A 35 8.70 13.40 -14.80
N ARG A 36 8.33 13.08 -16.06
CA ARG A 36 9.24 12.54 -17.08
C ARG A 36 10.33 13.52 -17.51
N GLU A 37 10.09 14.84 -17.44
CA GLU A 37 11.16 15.85 -17.65
C GLU A 37 12.31 15.67 -16.63
N LYS A 38 12.00 15.23 -15.39
CA LYS A 38 12.97 15.00 -14.30
C LYS A 38 13.47 13.56 -14.22
N ARG A 39 12.65 12.62 -14.63
CA ARG A 39 12.88 11.16 -14.56
C ARG A 39 12.58 10.54 -15.93
N PRO A 40 13.39 10.82 -16.97
CA PRO A 40 13.13 10.36 -18.34
C PRO A 40 13.21 8.84 -18.49
N GLU A 41 13.85 8.16 -17.55
CA GLU A 41 13.95 6.70 -17.49
C GLU A 41 12.66 6.03 -17.04
N CYS A 42 11.72 6.77 -16.41
CA CYS A 42 10.48 6.23 -15.86
C CYS A 42 9.30 6.48 -16.80
N GLY A 43 8.51 5.46 -17.07
CA GLY A 43 7.20 5.61 -17.71
C GLY A 43 6.18 6.27 -16.78
N PHE A 44 5.15 6.89 -17.35
CA PHE A 44 4.03 7.44 -16.58
C PHE A 44 2.72 7.23 -17.34
N LYS A 45 1.78 6.55 -16.70
CA LYS A 45 0.46 6.22 -17.27
C LYS A 45 -0.65 6.68 -16.35
N VAL A 46 -1.75 7.12 -16.91
CA VAL A 46 -3.00 7.45 -16.21
C VAL A 46 -4.11 6.58 -16.75
N ILE A 47 -4.79 5.86 -15.86
CA ILE A 47 -6.00 5.10 -16.15
C ILE A 47 -7.16 5.91 -15.55
N HIS A 48 -8.13 6.31 -16.37
CA HIS A 48 -9.35 6.94 -15.87
C HIS A 48 -10.48 5.92 -15.89
N SER A 49 -10.85 5.41 -14.70
CA SER A 49 -11.96 4.45 -14.54
C SER A 49 -13.32 5.11 -14.33
N GLY A 50 -13.34 6.40 -14.02
CA GLY A 50 -14.55 7.14 -13.70
C GLY A 50 -15.17 6.74 -12.35
N HIS A 51 -16.28 7.36 -12.00
CA HIS A 51 -16.99 7.14 -10.73
C HIS A 51 -17.91 5.90 -10.81
N VAL A 52 -17.31 4.71 -10.86
CA VAL A 52 -18.01 3.44 -11.08
C VAL A 52 -18.94 3.00 -9.92
N SER A 53 -18.84 3.63 -8.75
CA SER A 53 -19.67 3.31 -7.58
C SER A 53 -19.69 4.44 -6.55
N PRO A 54 -20.81 4.70 -5.86
CA PRO A 54 -20.83 5.60 -4.71
C PRO A 54 -20.03 5.06 -3.51
N ARG A 55 -19.78 3.74 -3.45
CA ARG A 55 -19.04 3.09 -2.38
C ARG A 55 -17.54 3.24 -2.61
N VAL A 56 -16.84 3.97 -1.71
CA VAL A 56 -15.38 4.20 -1.77
C VAL A 56 -14.60 2.89 -1.90
N ARG A 57 -14.91 1.88 -1.09
CA ARG A 57 -14.22 0.58 -1.12
C ARG A 57 -14.31 -0.14 -2.47
N VAL A 58 -15.45 0.00 -3.16
CA VAL A 58 -15.62 -0.56 -4.51
C VAL A 58 -14.70 0.15 -5.50
N ARG A 59 -14.60 1.49 -5.44
CA ARG A 59 -13.70 2.25 -6.31
C ARG A 59 -12.23 1.90 -6.08
N ILE A 60 -11.81 1.77 -4.81
CA ILE A 60 -10.44 1.37 -4.46
C ILE A 60 -10.11 0.00 -5.07
N VAL A 61 -10.97 -0.99 -4.87
CA VAL A 61 -10.78 -2.35 -5.43
C VAL A 61 -10.72 -2.34 -6.95
N ASN A 62 -11.62 -1.59 -7.60
CA ASN A 62 -11.61 -1.48 -9.07
C ASN A 62 -10.30 -0.85 -9.57
N GLY A 63 -9.84 0.22 -8.93
CA GLY A 63 -8.58 0.87 -9.29
C GLY A 63 -7.38 -0.05 -9.10
N ARG A 64 -7.29 -0.74 -7.95
CA ARG A 64 -6.20 -1.71 -7.70
C ARG A 64 -6.23 -2.86 -8.71
N ASN A 65 -7.40 -3.37 -9.08
CA ASN A 65 -7.50 -4.42 -10.09
C ASN A 65 -7.17 -3.91 -11.49
N ALA A 66 -7.51 -2.68 -11.85
CA ALA A 66 -7.09 -2.08 -13.12
C ALA A 66 -5.55 -1.99 -13.23
N ILE A 67 -4.88 -1.57 -12.16
CA ILE A 67 -3.42 -1.56 -12.09
C ILE A 67 -2.86 -2.99 -12.10
N ARG A 68 -3.47 -3.92 -11.34
CA ARG A 68 -3.09 -5.35 -11.35
C ARG A 68 -3.11 -5.94 -12.76
N GLU A 69 -4.18 -5.74 -13.52
CA GLU A 69 -4.28 -6.23 -14.91
C GLU A 69 -3.16 -5.64 -15.79
N LEU A 70 -2.84 -4.36 -15.63
CA LEU A 70 -1.72 -3.75 -16.34
C LEU A 70 -0.39 -4.41 -15.97
N VAL A 71 -0.13 -4.63 -14.67
CA VAL A 71 1.09 -5.32 -14.19
C VAL A 71 1.24 -6.71 -14.79
N LEU A 72 0.15 -7.48 -14.86
CA LEU A 72 0.15 -8.82 -15.45
C LEU A 72 0.38 -8.80 -16.96
N ASN A 73 -0.33 -7.94 -17.67
CA ASN A 73 -0.29 -7.85 -19.13
C ASN A 73 1.05 -7.32 -19.65
N GLU A 74 1.63 -6.34 -18.99
CA GLU A 74 2.92 -5.73 -19.36
C GLU A 74 4.11 -6.46 -18.72
N LYS A 75 3.84 -7.49 -17.91
CA LYS A 75 4.84 -8.40 -17.31
C LYS A 75 5.83 -7.71 -16.37
N TYR A 76 5.39 -6.70 -15.63
CA TYR A 76 6.18 -6.15 -14.53
C TYR A 76 6.47 -7.22 -13.49
N ASP A 77 7.64 -7.19 -12.86
CA ASP A 77 8.02 -8.16 -11.85
C ASP A 77 7.29 -7.95 -10.52
N TYR A 78 7.05 -6.69 -10.19
CA TYR A 78 6.40 -6.27 -8.94
C TYR A 78 5.41 -5.13 -9.18
N PHE A 79 4.44 -5.05 -8.28
CA PHE A 79 3.60 -3.89 -8.06
C PHE A 79 3.99 -3.23 -6.73
N PHE A 80 4.49 -2.00 -6.79
CA PHE A 80 4.66 -1.17 -5.61
C PHE A 80 3.40 -0.33 -5.40
N SER A 81 2.52 -0.79 -4.50
CA SER A 81 1.33 -0.06 -4.09
C SER A 81 1.74 1.10 -3.20
N LEU A 82 1.52 2.32 -3.67
CA LEU A 82 1.78 3.56 -2.94
C LEU A 82 0.54 4.44 -3.02
N GLU A 83 -0.07 4.74 -1.87
CA GLU A 83 -1.23 5.64 -1.82
C GLU A 83 -0.80 7.11 -1.93
N GLN A 84 -1.70 7.93 -2.47
CA GLN A 84 -1.44 9.33 -2.84
C GLN A 84 -1.05 10.24 -1.65
N ASP A 85 -1.41 9.84 -0.45
CA ASP A 85 -1.19 10.55 0.81
C ASP A 85 -0.04 9.93 1.65
N ILE A 86 0.66 8.94 1.10
CA ILE A 86 1.83 8.32 1.71
C ILE A 86 3.12 8.83 1.06
N VAL A 87 4.06 9.29 1.88
CA VAL A 87 5.41 9.64 1.46
C VAL A 87 6.39 8.69 2.13
N CYS A 88 7.02 7.84 1.33
CA CYS A 88 7.98 6.86 1.81
C CYS A 88 9.43 7.40 1.73
N PRO A 89 10.38 6.83 2.50
CA PRO A 89 11.81 7.12 2.35
C PRO A 89 12.30 6.93 0.91
N PRO A 90 13.31 7.69 0.46
CA PRO A 90 13.78 7.62 -0.92
C PRO A 90 14.26 6.24 -1.37
N ASP A 91 14.85 5.45 -0.48
CA ASP A 91 15.43 4.12 -0.72
C ASP A 91 14.45 2.96 -0.48
N THR A 92 13.16 3.25 -0.38
CA THR A 92 12.13 2.27 -0.01
C THR A 92 12.07 1.09 -0.97
N ILE A 93 12.06 1.35 -2.28
CA ILE A 93 11.89 0.27 -3.28
C ILE A 93 13.08 -0.70 -3.23
N GLU A 94 14.31 -0.18 -3.19
CA GLU A 94 15.53 -1.00 -3.10
C GLU A 94 15.52 -1.87 -1.86
N ARG A 95 15.13 -1.28 -0.71
CA ARG A 95 15.08 -2.01 0.56
C ARG A 95 14.03 -3.11 0.53
N LEU A 96 12.83 -2.83 0.01
CA LEU A 96 11.79 -3.84 -0.11
C LEU A 96 12.21 -4.97 -1.07
N LEU A 97 12.81 -4.64 -2.21
CA LEU A 97 13.33 -5.62 -3.17
C LEU A 97 14.44 -6.49 -2.58
N ALA A 98 15.32 -5.91 -1.75
CA ALA A 98 16.44 -6.63 -1.11
C ALA A 98 15.95 -7.78 -0.20
N HIS A 99 14.74 -7.70 0.35
CA HIS A 99 14.17 -8.77 1.16
C HIS A 99 13.76 -10.01 0.35
N LYS A 100 13.60 -9.90 -0.98
CA LYS A 100 13.22 -11.02 -1.87
C LYS A 100 11.95 -11.74 -1.39
N LYS A 101 10.97 -10.99 -0.92
CA LYS A 101 9.68 -11.51 -0.45
C LYS A 101 8.60 -11.33 -1.52
N GLU A 102 7.60 -12.22 -1.50
CA GLU A 102 6.45 -12.11 -2.41
C GLU A 102 5.57 -10.90 -2.05
N VAL A 103 5.44 -10.62 -0.73
CA VAL A 103 4.71 -9.46 -0.21
C VAL A 103 5.46 -8.88 0.96
N VAL A 104 5.83 -7.60 0.86
CA VAL A 104 6.52 -6.86 1.92
C VAL A 104 6.15 -5.39 1.87
N GLY A 105 5.93 -4.75 3.02
CA GLY A 105 5.58 -3.33 3.09
C GLY A 105 6.43 -2.52 4.06
N GLY A 106 6.31 -1.20 3.93
CA GLY A 106 6.74 -0.24 4.93
C GLY A 106 5.64 0.03 5.96
N VAL A 107 5.95 0.84 6.95
CA VAL A 107 5.05 1.18 8.06
C VAL A 107 4.58 2.63 7.91
N TYR A 108 3.30 2.84 8.03
CA TYR A 108 2.69 4.16 8.21
C TYR A 108 1.61 4.07 9.29
N TYR A 109 1.08 5.21 9.71
CA TYR A 109 0.21 5.27 10.87
C TYR A 109 -1.16 5.83 10.51
N ASN A 110 -2.21 5.25 11.11
CA ASN A 110 -3.57 5.78 11.06
C ASN A 110 -4.05 6.17 12.46
N PRO A 111 -4.96 7.17 12.56
CA PRO A 111 -5.71 7.39 13.77
C PRO A 111 -6.74 6.26 13.94
N VAL A 112 -6.60 5.47 14.99
CA VAL A 112 -7.53 4.37 15.32
C VAL A 112 -8.16 4.62 16.67
N GLN A 113 -9.45 4.41 16.80
CA GLN A 113 -10.15 4.51 18.08
C GLN A 113 -9.94 3.23 18.88
N LEU A 114 -9.11 3.32 19.92
CA LEU A 114 -8.80 2.22 20.83
C LEU A 114 -9.15 2.64 22.26
N GLY A 115 -9.94 1.84 22.95
CA GLY A 115 -10.36 2.14 24.33
C GLY A 115 -11.07 3.49 24.50
N GLY A 116 -11.82 3.95 23.48
CA GLY A 116 -12.55 5.22 23.49
C GLY A 116 -11.69 6.46 23.19
N LYS A 117 -10.40 6.29 22.91
CA LYS A 117 -9.47 7.38 22.56
C LYS A 117 -8.91 7.16 21.15
N MET A 118 -8.69 8.26 20.42
CA MET A 118 -7.93 8.20 19.16
C MET A 118 -6.46 8.02 19.46
N GLN A 119 -5.87 6.98 18.86
CA GLN A 119 -4.46 6.66 19.01
C GLN A 119 -3.81 6.53 17.64
N LYS A 120 -2.59 7.02 17.52
CA LYS A 120 -1.73 6.82 16.37
C LYS A 120 -1.25 5.36 16.37
N THR A 121 -1.71 4.59 15.41
CA THR A 121 -1.48 3.13 15.37
C THR A 121 -0.81 2.75 14.05
N PRO A 122 0.27 1.94 14.08
CA PRO A 122 0.85 1.38 12.86
C PRO A 122 -0.21 0.60 12.07
N VAL A 123 -0.28 0.79 10.76
CA VAL A 123 -1.19 0.03 9.90
C VAL A 123 -0.59 -1.35 9.63
N LEU A 124 -0.42 -2.10 10.69
CA LEU A 124 0.08 -3.46 10.72
C LEU A 124 -0.72 -4.30 11.69
N MET A 125 -0.96 -5.55 11.32
CA MET A 125 -1.53 -6.55 12.23
C MET A 125 -0.62 -7.77 12.33
N THR A 126 -0.63 -8.43 13.47
CA THR A 126 0.12 -9.65 13.74
C THR A 126 -0.75 -10.68 14.43
N TYR A 127 -0.31 -11.94 14.41
CA TYR A 127 -0.91 -12.98 15.23
C TYR A 127 -0.13 -13.11 16.54
N PRO A 128 -0.78 -13.00 17.70
CA PRO A 128 -0.10 -13.08 19.01
C PRO A 128 0.54 -14.46 19.27
N ASN A 129 0.02 -15.52 18.64
CA ASN A 129 0.52 -16.88 18.74
C ASN A 129 -0.01 -17.76 17.61
N GLU A 130 0.47 -18.99 17.49
CA GLU A 130 0.06 -19.95 16.45
C GLU A 130 -1.44 -20.31 16.52
N GLU A 131 -2.02 -20.40 17.71
CA GLU A 131 -3.45 -20.66 17.87
C GLU A 131 -4.29 -19.51 17.27
N ALA A 132 -3.88 -18.26 17.52
CA ALA A 132 -4.52 -17.10 16.94
C ALA A 132 -4.36 -17.06 15.40
N LYS A 133 -3.19 -17.48 14.91
CA LYS A 133 -2.92 -17.59 13.46
C LYS A 133 -3.86 -18.61 12.80
N GLN A 134 -4.00 -19.78 13.39
CA GLN A 134 -4.93 -20.82 12.90
C GLN A 134 -6.39 -20.37 12.91
N LYS A 135 -6.77 -19.54 13.88
CA LYS A 135 -8.13 -18.98 14.03
C LYS A 135 -8.34 -17.68 13.25
N GLY A 136 -7.33 -17.16 12.55
CA GLY A 136 -7.38 -15.89 11.83
C GLY A 136 -7.58 -14.67 12.74
N LYS A 137 -7.19 -14.76 14.03
CA LYS A 137 -7.38 -13.71 15.04
C LYS A 137 -6.14 -12.80 15.08
N ALA A 138 -6.06 -11.87 14.15
CA ALA A 138 -5.02 -10.85 14.14
C ALA A 138 -5.33 -9.70 15.12
N GLN A 139 -4.28 -9.02 15.57
CA GLN A 139 -4.35 -7.83 16.41
C GLN A 139 -3.41 -6.75 15.88
N TRP A 140 -3.69 -5.50 16.21
CA TRP A 140 -2.84 -4.37 15.87
C TRP A 140 -1.46 -4.52 16.49
N VAL A 141 -0.42 -4.19 15.70
CA VAL A 141 0.95 -4.12 16.20
C VAL A 141 1.11 -2.87 17.05
N GLY A 142 1.54 -3.03 18.29
CA GLY A 142 1.85 -1.90 19.15
C GLY A 142 3.13 -1.17 18.70
N PHE A 143 3.22 0.14 18.97
CA PHE A 143 4.37 0.95 18.58
C PHE A 143 5.71 0.38 19.03
N THR A 144 5.80 -0.09 20.27
CA THR A 144 7.04 -0.67 20.85
C THR A 144 7.51 -1.93 20.13
N ALA A 145 6.60 -2.67 19.49
CA ALA A 145 6.93 -3.87 18.72
C ALA A 145 7.64 -3.59 17.39
N LEU A 146 7.67 -2.34 16.94
CA LEU A 146 8.44 -1.91 15.76
C LEU A 146 9.94 -1.81 16.04
N PHE A 147 10.37 -1.81 17.30
CA PHE A 147 11.75 -1.61 17.73
C PHE A 147 12.31 -2.85 18.44
N PRO A 148 13.61 -3.16 18.25
CA PRO A 148 14.48 -2.59 17.22
C PRO A 148 13.98 -2.87 15.81
N SER A 149 14.33 -2.00 14.87
CA SER A 149 13.93 -2.13 13.46
C SER A 149 14.38 -3.46 12.87
N ARG A 150 13.47 -4.16 12.20
CA ARG A 150 13.69 -5.48 11.60
C ARG A 150 12.66 -5.78 10.51
N ILE A 151 12.92 -6.85 9.75
CA ILE A 151 11.86 -7.51 8.98
C ILE A 151 10.98 -8.32 9.94
N LEU A 152 9.69 -8.10 9.88
CA LEU A 152 8.69 -8.72 10.75
C LEU A 152 7.68 -9.49 9.90
N GLU A 153 7.45 -10.77 10.23
CA GLU A 153 6.31 -11.51 9.69
C GLU A 153 5.02 -10.93 10.31
N VAL A 154 4.07 -10.60 9.46
CA VAL A 154 2.83 -9.93 9.87
C VAL A 154 1.60 -10.62 9.31
N ALA A 155 0.47 -10.44 9.98
CA ALA A 155 -0.81 -10.91 9.49
C ALA A 155 -1.34 -10.00 8.38
N CYS A 156 -1.09 -8.70 8.44
CA CYS A 156 -1.56 -7.73 7.47
C CYS A 156 -0.63 -6.52 7.40
N ILE A 157 -0.42 -6.01 6.20
CA ILE A 157 0.14 -4.67 5.94
C ILE A 157 -0.95 -3.78 5.35
N GLY A 158 -0.83 -2.48 5.57
CA GLY A 158 -1.59 -1.53 4.78
C GLY A 158 -1.03 -1.43 3.36
N LEU A 159 -1.91 -1.38 2.37
CA LEU A 159 -1.52 -1.29 0.96
C LEU A 159 -1.11 0.13 0.53
N GLY A 160 -0.97 1.05 1.47
CA GLY A 160 -0.43 2.39 1.21
C GLY A 160 1.09 2.43 0.96
N CYS A 161 1.84 1.40 1.37
CA CYS A 161 3.26 1.23 1.05
C CYS A 161 3.60 -0.27 1.04
N GLY A 162 3.32 -0.95 -0.07
CA GLY A 162 3.50 -2.39 -0.18
C GLY A 162 4.07 -2.82 -1.52
N LEU A 163 5.09 -3.68 -1.51
CA LEU A 163 5.65 -4.32 -2.69
C LEU A 163 5.08 -5.73 -2.81
N ILE A 164 4.47 -6.04 -3.96
CA ILE A 164 3.76 -7.30 -4.22
C ILE A 164 4.33 -7.89 -5.51
N SER A 165 4.75 -9.15 -5.47
CA SER A 165 5.25 -9.85 -6.66
C SER A 165 4.14 -10.10 -7.69
N ARG A 166 4.49 -10.11 -8.97
CA ARG A 166 3.57 -10.49 -10.04
C ARG A 166 2.98 -11.88 -9.82
N ALA A 167 3.77 -12.83 -9.34
CA ALA A 167 3.30 -14.18 -9.06
C ALA A 167 2.18 -14.23 -8.01
N THR A 168 2.24 -13.35 -7.01
CA THR A 168 1.16 -13.17 -6.03
C THR A 168 -0.07 -12.53 -6.66
N LEU A 169 0.13 -11.47 -7.45
CA LEU A 169 -0.99 -10.78 -8.12
C LEU A 169 -1.71 -11.69 -9.12
N ASP A 170 -0.99 -12.58 -9.81
CA ASP A 170 -1.60 -13.54 -10.73
C ASP A 170 -2.59 -14.45 -10.02
N LYS A 171 -2.27 -14.87 -8.79
CA LYS A 171 -3.12 -15.75 -7.97
C LYS A 171 -4.24 -15.02 -7.23
N ILE A 172 -4.00 -13.79 -6.80
CA ILE A 172 -4.85 -13.09 -5.83
C ILE A 172 -5.29 -11.73 -6.37
N PRO A 173 -6.55 -11.59 -6.81
CA PRO A 173 -7.13 -10.30 -7.12
C PRO A 173 -7.51 -9.53 -5.84
N PHE A 174 -7.60 -8.21 -5.93
CA PHE A 174 -8.14 -7.38 -4.86
C PHE A 174 -9.66 -7.52 -4.82
N ARG A 175 -10.22 -7.59 -3.61
CA ARG A 175 -11.66 -7.71 -3.39
C ARG A 175 -12.13 -7.13 -2.06
N ILE A 176 -13.42 -6.95 -1.94
CA ILE A 176 -14.15 -6.73 -0.69
C ILE A 176 -15.25 -7.77 -0.56
N ALA A 177 -15.76 -7.98 0.65
CA ALA A 177 -16.98 -8.74 0.87
C ALA A 177 -18.16 -7.79 1.13
N GLU A 178 -19.34 -8.17 0.65
CA GLU A 178 -20.52 -7.29 0.65
C GLU A 178 -20.99 -6.91 2.07
N ASN A 179 -20.95 -7.86 2.99
CA ASN A 179 -21.41 -7.69 4.37
C ASN A 179 -20.26 -7.53 5.38
N ASP A 180 -19.05 -7.29 4.92
CA ASP A 180 -17.87 -7.09 5.77
C ASP A 180 -17.40 -5.62 5.66
N PRO A 181 -17.29 -4.89 6.78
CA PRO A 181 -16.81 -3.51 6.78
C PRO A 181 -15.32 -3.38 6.47
N ALA A 182 -14.55 -4.48 6.45
CA ALA A 182 -13.13 -4.48 6.18
C ALA A 182 -12.79 -3.90 4.78
N PHE A 183 -11.62 -3.28 4.69
CA PHE A 183 -11.06 -2.81 3.43
C PHE A 183 -10.37 -3.95 2.68
N ASP A 184 -9.96 -3.68 1.47
CA ASP A 184 -9.35 -4.64 0.55
C ASP A 184 -7.99 -5.18 1.03
N ASP A 185 -7.23 -4.43 1.82
CA ASP A 185 -5.98 -4.85 2.46
C ASP A 185 -6.18 -6.07 3.39
N MET A 186 -7.24 -6.05 4.19
CA MET A 186 -7.61 -7.19 5.04
C MET A 186 -8.01 -8.40 4.21
N HIS A 187 -8.85 -8.22 3.18
CA HIS A 187 -9.26 -9.33 2.31
C HIS A 187 -8.09 -9.90 1.52
N PHE A 188 -7.21 -9.04 1.00
CA PHE A 188 -5.99 -9.44 0.32
C PHE A 188 -5.11 -10.30 1.23
N THR A 189 -4.90 -9.86 2.46
CA THR A 189 -4.14 -10.60 3.48
C THR A 189 -4.74 -11.98 3.80
N LEU A 190 -6.07 -12.06 3.96
CA LEU A 190 -6.74 -13.35 4.17
C LEU A 190 -6.55 -14.30 2.98
N ASP A 191 -6.53 -13.76 1.77
CA ASP A 191 -6.30 -14.56 0.57
C ASP A 191 -4.84 -14.95 0.40
N LEU A 192 -3.86 -14.11 0.81
CA LEU A 192 -2.45 -14.51 0.96
C LEU A 192 -2.31 -15.73 1.86
N GLN A 193 -2.91 -15.69 3.06
CA GLN A 193 -2.86 -16.77 4.02
C GLN A 193 -3.43 -18.07 3.46
N LYS A 194 -4.59 -18.02 2.79
CA LYS A 194 -5.20 -19.18 2.15
C LYS A 194 -4.33 -19.81 1.06
N ASN A 195 -3.49 -19.01 0.43
CA ASN A 195 -2.55 -19.46 -0.61
C ASN A 195 -1.15 -19.78 -0.06
N GLY A 196 -0.96 -19.80 1.28
CA GLY A 196 0.31 -20.09 1.92
C GLY A 196 1.39 -19.03 1.68
N ILE A 197 1.01 -17.80 1.31
CA ILE A 197 1.92 -16.70 1.06
C ILE A 197 2.07 -15.87 2.33
N THR A 198 3.30 -15.76 2.83
CA THR A 198 3.62 -14.99 4.04
C THR A 198 3.81 -13.52 3.70
N CYS A 199 3.21 -12.65 4.51
CA CYS A 199 3.33 -11.21 4.43
C CYS A 199 4.37 -10.68 5.42
N TYR A 200 5.15 -9.67 5.00
CA TYR A 200 6.22 -9.09 5.82
C TYR A 200 6.12 -7.56 5.88
N ALA A 201 6.68 -6.98 6.95
CA ALA A 201 6.89 -5.54 7.06
C ALA A 201 8.34 -5.25 7.43
N ASP A 202 8.96 -4.28 6.74
CA ASP A 202 10.24 -3.70 7.16
C ASP A 202 9.95 -2.53 8.10
N THR A 203 10.17 -2.74 9.41
CA THR A 203 9.87 -1.74 10.43
C THR A 203 10.87 -0.58 10.47
N ALA A 204 11.94 -0.62 9.65
CA ALA A 204 12.84 0.51 9.45
C ALA A 204 12.38 1.44 8.31
N ILE A 205 11.40 1.03 7.49
CA ILE A 205 10.77 1.88 6.47
C ILE A 205 9.56 2.55 7.12
N LEU A 206 9.77 3.76 7.64
CA LEU A 206 8.71 4.55 8.26
C LEU A 206 8.27 5.66 7.31
N CYS A 207 7.01 5.60 6.87
CA CYS A 207 6.44 6.55 5.93
C CYS A 207 5.69 7.68 6.66
N GLU A 208 5.70 8.87 6.06
CA GLU A 208 4.77 9.93 6.44
C GLU A 208 3.38 9.60 5.87
N HIS A 209 2.33 9.87 6.63
CA HIS A 209 0.96 9.76 6.18
C HIS A 209 0.26 11.12 6.29
N HIS A 210 -0.15 11.69 5.18
CA HIS A 210 -0.82 12.98 5.07
C HIS A 210 -2.35 12.78 5.09
N TYR A 211 -2.87 12.30 6.21
CA TYR A 211 -4.27 11.87 6.36
C TYR A 211 -5.28 13.00 6.06
N ASN A 212 -4.99 14.22 6.51
CA ASN A 212 -5.68 15.47 6.14
C ASN A 212 -4.81 16.67 6.53
N GLU A 213 -5.27 17.89 6.24
CA GLU A 213 -4.52 19.11 6.57
C GLU A 213 -4.20 19.27 8.07
N SER A 214 -5.03 18.70 8.94
CA SER A 214 -4.89 18.76 10.40
C SER A 214 -4.10 17.60 11.00
N PHE A 215 -3.90 16.49 10.25
CA PHE A 215 -3.24 15.28 10.74
C PHE A 215 -2.19 14.81 9.74
N LYS A 216 -0.95 15.21 10.00
CA LYS A 216 0.23 14.69 9.34
C LYS A 216 1.00 13.83 10.33
N TYR A 217 1.15 12.56 10.03
CA TYR A 217 1.96 11.64 10.84
C TYR A 217 3.36 11.53 10.24
N THR A 218 4.35 12.04 10.97
CA THR A 218 5.77 11.90 10.62
C THR A 218 6.45 10.90 11.55
N PRO A 219 7.50 10.19 11.08
CA PRO A 219 8.23 9.20 11.89
C PRO A 219 8.85 9.77 13.16
N ASN A 220 9.18 11.06 13.16
CA ASN A 220 9.94 11.71 14.23
C ASN A 220 9.07 12.42 15.29
N GLU A 221 7.75 12.36 15.18
CA GLU A 221 6.89 12.91 16.23
C GLU A 221 6.99 12.02 17.48
N GLN A 222 7.58 12.59 18.54
CA GLN A 222 7.59 11.95 19.86
C GLN A 222 6.17 11.92 20.42
N PHE A 223 5.82 10.84 21.06
CA PHE A 223 4.53 10.59 21.74
C PHE A 223 4.52 11.21 23.13
#